data_63a137a9a5310b4b620f78e0e757d7ce
#
_entry.id   63a137a9a5310b4b620f78e0e757d7ce
#
_cell.length_a   1.000
_cell.length_b   1.000
_cell.length_c   1.000
_cell.angle_alpha   90.00
_cell.angle_beta   90.00
_cell.angle_gamma   90.00
#
_symmetry.space_group_name_H-M   'P 1'
#
loop_
_entity.id
_entity.type
_entity.pdbx_description
1 polymer ?
#
loop_
_entity_poly.entity_id
_entity_poly.type
_entity_poly.pdbx_seq_one_letter_code
_entity_poly.pdbx_strand_id
1 'polypeptide(L)'
;YTTVSQGAHLCAGSHDFNSPNFQLYTKPITIGKNVWICADTFISLGVCIADGVVVGARSLVVKNICQPWTVHAGHPTKQIGKRKETLHD
;
A
#
# COMPACT_ATOMS: atom_id res chain seq x y z
N TYR A 1 14.40 3.58 4.83
CA TYR A 1 14.45 2.22 4.29
C TYR A 1 13.06 1.72 3.94
N THR A 2 12.76 1.62 2.67
CA THR A 2 11.50 1.06 2.20
C THR A 2 11.79 0.09 1.08
N THR A 3 11.21 -1.10 1.14
CA THR A 3 11.41 -2.14 0.15
C THR A 3 10.09 -2.45 -0.53
N VAL A 4 10.09 -2.35 -1.85
CA VAL A 4 8.96 -2.77 -2.69
C VAL A 4 9.41 -4.00 -3.47
N SER A 5 8.81 -5.14 -3.18
CA SER A 5 9.23 -6.41 -3.72
C SER A 5 8.74 -6.64 -5.16
N GLN A 6 9.28 -7.67 -5.79
CA GLN A 6 8.98 -8.02 -7.18
C GLN A 6 7.49 -8.20 -7.43
N GLY A 7 7.00 -7.66 -8.53
CA GLY A 7 5.61 -7.80 -8.94
C GLY A 7 4.61 -6.94 -8.18
N ALA A 8 5.07 -6.14 -7.21
CA ALA A 8 4.17 -5.20 -6.53
C ALA A 8 3.71 -4.12 -7.51
N HIS A 9 2.43 -3.79 -7.48
CA HIS A 9 1.82 -2.82 -8.39
C HIS A 9 1.27 -1.64 -7.61
N LEU A 10 1.86 -0.46 -7.84
CA LEU A 10 1.42 0.79 -7.24
C LEU A 10 0.61 1.55 -8.28
N CYS A 11 -0.71 1.57 -8.15
CA CYS A 11 -1.60 2.14 -9.13
C CYS A 11 -2.11 3.51 -8.65
N ALA A 12 -1.46 4.58 -9.10
CA ALA A 12 -1.81 5.95 -8.70
C ALA A 12 -2.84 6.59 -9.63
N GLY A 13 -3.30 5.91 -10.67
CA GLY A 13 -4.26 6.44 -11.63
C GLY A 13 -5.41 5.49 -11.90
N SER A 14 -6.55 6.06 -12.25
CA SER A 14 -7.74 5.31 -12.64
C SER A 14 -8.60 6.15 -13.58
N HIS A 15 -9.63 5.55 -14.14
CA HIS A 15 -10.59 6.25 -14.97
C HIS A 15 -11.93 6.34 -14.26
N ASP A 16 -12.58 7.49 -14.40
CA ASP A 16 -13.96 7.66 -13.93
C ASP A 16 -14.90 6.97 -14.92
N PHE A 17 -15.32 5.77 -14.61
CA PHE A 17 -16.20 4.99 -15.49
C PHE A 17 -17.63 5.54 -15.54
N ASN A 18 -17.99 6.46 -14.65
CA ASN A 18 -19.27 7.17 -14.69
C ASN A 18 -19.23 8.40 -15.61
N SER A 19 -18.03 8.81 -16.03
CA SER A 19 -17.87 9.91 -16.98
C SER A 19 -18.08 9.41 -18.41
N PRO A 20 -18.81 10.15 -19.27
CA PRO A 20 -18.97 9.77 -20.67
C PRO A 20 -17.65 9.62 -21.42
N ASN A 21 -16.61 10.31 -20.98
CA ASN A 21 -15.29 10.31 -21.63
C ASN A 21 -14.27 9.43 -20.90
N PHE A 22 -14.66 8.65 -19.90
CA PHE A 22 -13.75 7.89 -19.05
C PHE A 22 -12.57 8.73 -18.59
N GLN A 23 -12.87 9.90 -18.05
CA GLN A 23 -11.83 10.85 -17.66
C GLN A 23 -10.84 10.22 -16.67
N LEU A 24 -9.56 10.33 -17.00
CA LEU A 24 -8.49 9.88 -16.10
C LEU A 24 -8.44 10.76 -14.85
N TYR A 25 -8.38 10.13 -13.70
CA TYR A 25 -8.05 10.84 -12.46
C TYR A 25 -6.91 10.13 -11.74
N THR A 26 -6.15 10.90 -10.97
CA THR A 26 -4.98 10.39 -10.26
C THR A 26 -5.02 10.87 -8.82
N LYS A 27 -4.50 10.01 -7.92
CA LYS A 27 -4.21 10.37 -6.54
C LYS A 27 -2.88 9.75 -6.15
N PRO A 28 -1.97 10.49 -5.53
CA PRO A 28 -0.67 9.94 -5.19
C PRO A 28 -0.78 8.86 -4.13
N ILE A 29 0.11 7.88 -4.23
CA ILE A 29 0.34 6.89 -3.19
C ILE A 29 1.50 7.38 -2.35
N THR A 30 1.32 7.41 -1.03
CA THR A 30 2.36 7.83 -0.09
C THR A 30 2.77 6.65 0.76
N ILE A 31 4.05 6.34 0.76
CA ILE A 31 4.62 5.22 1.53
C ILE A 31 5.65 5.77 2.48
N GLY A 32 5.51 5.46 3.75
CA GLY A 32 6.42 5.90 4.80
C GLY A 32 7.78 5.21 4.78
N LYS A 33 8.53 5.40 5.85
CA LYS A 33 9.88 4.83 6.02
C LYS A 33 9.79 3.41 6.58
N ASN A 34 10.78 2.58 6.26
CA ASN A 34 10.90 1.21 6.78
C ASN A 34 9.69 0.33 6.46
N VAL A 35 9.01 0.63 5.38
CA VAL A 35 7.86 -0.15 4.89
C VAL A 35 8.35 -1.30 4.02
N TRP A 36 7.71 -2.44 4.12
CA TRP A 36 7.96 -3.57 3.24
C TRP A 36 6.67 -3.96 2.53
N ILE A 37 6.64 -3.70 1.24
CA ILE A 37 5.55 -4.14 0.36
C ILE A 37 6.00 -5.46 -0.28
N CYS A 38 5.40 -6.55 0.13
CA CYS A 38 5.79 -7.87 -0.35
C CYS A 38 5.34 -8.13 -1.79
N ALA A 39 5.79 -9.23 -2.36
CA ALA A 39 5.61 -9.53 -3.77
C ALA A 39 4.13 -9.58 -4.20
N ASP A 40 3.87 -9.13 -5.41
CA ASP A 40 2.56 -9.21 -6.06
C ASP A 40 1.43 -8.51 -5.29
N THR A 41 1.75 -7.53 -4.46
CA THR A 41 0.77 -6.70 -3.76
C THR A 41 0.27 -5.60 -4.69
N PHE A 42 -1.02 -5.33 -4.65
CA PHE A 42 -1.63 -4.20 -5.36
C PHE A 42 -1.97 -3.09 -4.37
N ILE A 43 -1.50 -1.88 -4.65
CA ILE A 43 -1.82 -0.69 -3.84
C ILE A 43 -2.60 0.28 -4.70
N SER A 44 -3.81 0.61 -4.26
CA SER A 44 -4.72 1.49 -4.96
C SER A 44 -4.32 2.96 -4.83
N LEU A 45 -4.83 3.76 -5.75
CA LEU A 45 -4.56 5.21 -5.76
C LEU A 45 -5.00 5.88 -4.47
N GLY A 46 -4.27 6.90 -4.09
CA GLY A 46 -4.58 7.73 -2.92
C GLY A 46 -4.29 7.08 -1.58
N VAL A 47 -3.77 5.86 -1.55
CA VAL A 47 -3.47 5.16 -0.30
C VAL A 47 -2.23 5.76 0.36
N CYS A 48 -2.32 5.94 1.67
CA CYS A 48 -1.20 6.38 2.51
C CYS A 48 -0.83 5.24 3.46
N ILE A 49 0.44 4.84 3.46
CA ILE A 49 0.95 3.77 4.30
C ILE A 49 1.94 4.35 5.31
N ALA A 50 1.66 4.13 6.59
CA ALA A 50 2.47 4.64 7.69
C ALA A 50 3.85 3.96 7.77
N ASP A 51 4.76 4.57 8.52
CA ASP A 51 6.11 4.04 8.72
C ASP A 51 6.08 2.63 9.31
N GLY A 52 7.03 1.81 8.90
CA GLY A 52 7.25 0.49 9.48
C GLY A 52 6.21 -0.58 9.13
N VAL A 53 5.25 -0.28 8.27
CA VAL A 53 4.20 -1.23 7.89
C VAL A 53 4.77 -2.33 6.99
N VAL A 54 4.34 -3.56 7.23
CA VAL A 54 4.57 -4.69 6.32
C VAL A 54 3.24 -5.08 5.69
N VAL A 55 3.23 -5.15 4.37
CA VAL A 55 2.07 -5.66 3.61
C VAL A 55 2.44 -7.03 3.04
N GLY A 56 1.72 -8.05 3.43
CA GLY A 56 1.99 -9.43 3.01
C GLY A 56 1.80 -9.63 1.52
N ALA A 57 2.43 -10.68 0.99
CA ALA A 57 2.40 -10.98 -0.44
C ALA A 57 0.98 -11.17 -0.97
N ARG A 58 0.77 -10.74 -2.21
CA ARG A 58 -0.51 -10.88 -2.94
C ARG A 58 -1.69 -10.21 -2.25
N SER A 59 -1.43 -9.16 -1.50
CA SER A 59 -2.47 -8.41 -0.80
C SER A 59 -3.05 -7.31 -1.68
N LEU A 60 -4.25 -6.85 -1.31
CA LEU A 60 -4.92 -5.73 -1.95
C LEU A 60 -5.11 -4.61 -0.94
N VAL A 61 -4.41 -3.50 -1.14
CA VAL A 61 -4.48 -2.32 -0.26
C VAL A 61 -5.36 -1.28 -0.92
N VAL A 62 -6.55 -1.05 -0.37
CA VAL A 62 -7.53 -0.09 -0.89
C VAL A 62 -7.85 1.02 0.10
N LYS A 63 -7.36 0.93 1.32
CA LYS A 63 -7.55 1.93 2.39
C LYS A 63 -6.21 2.30 2.99
N ASN A 64 -6.14 3.49 3.56
CA ASN A 64 -4.95 3.94 4.28
C ASN A 64 -4.61 3.00 5.43
N ILE A 65 -3.32 2.76 5.62
CA ILE A 65 -2.79 2.05 6.77
C ILE A 65 -2.09 3.09 7.63
N CYS A 66 -2.79 3.58 8.66
CA CYS A 66 -2.36 4.74 9.44
C CYS A 66 -1.58 4.36 10.69
N GLN A 67 -1.66 3.12 11.14
CA GLN A 67 -0.97 2.69 12.34
C GLN A 67 0.43 2.16 11.99
N PRO A 68 1.51 2.80 12.47
CA PRO A 68 2.87 2.37 12.16
C PRO A 68 3.21 1.04 12.82
N TRP A 69 4.21 0.38 12.26
CA TRP A 69 4.77 -0.87 12.76
C TRP A 69 3.75 -1.99 12.92
N THR A 70 2.85 -2.07 11.96
CA THR A 70 1.82 -3.12 11.89
C THR A 70 2.01 -3.98 10.65
N VAL A 71 1.46 -5.19 10.68
CA VAL A 71 1.50 -6.14 9.57
C VAL A 71 0.09 -6.34 9.06
N HIS A 72 -0.09 -6.19 7.76
CA HIS A 72 -1.37 -6.30 7.09
C HIS A 72 -1.30 -7.30 5.94
N ALA A 73 -2.36 -8.04 5.72
CA ALA A 73 -2.47 -8.96 4.60
C ALA A 73 -3.93 -9.21 4.23
N GLY A 74 -4.15 -9.68 3.02
CA GLY A 74 -5.46 -10.12 2.53
C GLY A 74 -6.05 -9.27 1.42
N HIS A 75 -7.28 -9.62 1.01
CA HIS A 75 -8.04 -8.98 -0.05
C HIS A 75 -9.46 -8.62 0.46
N PRO A 76 -9.70 -7.40 0.94
CA PRO A 76 -8.74 -6.32 1.24
C PRO A 76 -7.90 -6.64 2.47
N THR A 77 -6.83 -5.87 2.66
CA THR A 77 -5.93 -6.07 3.78
C THR A 77 -6.63 -5.83 5.13
N LYS A 78 -6.22 -6.65 6.10
CA LYS A 78 -6.56 -6.47 7.52
C LYS A 78 -5.29 -6.57 8.33
N GLN A 79 -5.27 -5.92 9.47
CA GLN A 79 -4.15 -6.05 10.39
C GLN A 79 -4.11 -7.47 10.96
N ILE A 80 -2.97 -8.13 10.78
CA ILE A 80 -2.77 -9.50 11.26
C ILE A 80 -1.72 -9.56 12.37
N GLY A 81 -1.02 -8.48 12.64
CA GLY A 81 0.00 -8.48 13.68
C GLY A 81 0.65 -7.13 13.84
N LYS A 82 1.65 -7.10 14.70
CA LYS A 82 2.51 -5.95 14.93
C LYS A 82 3.93 -6.32 14.59
N ARG A 83 4.66 -5.32 14.11
CA ARG A 83 6.07 -5.47 13.79
C ARG A 83 6.90 -4.83 14.88
N LYS A 84 7.99 -5.50 15.27
CA LYS A 84 8.95 -4.89 16.17
C LYS A 84 9.58 -3.67 15.49
N GLU A 85 9.55 -2.54 16.16
CA GLU A 85 10.19 -1.33 15.65
C GLU A 85 11.69 -1.51 15.63
N THR A 86 12.28 -1.31 14.44
CA THR A 86 13.72 -1.35 14.25
C THR A 86 14.19 -0.01 13.72
N LEU A 87 15.25 0.53 14.32
CA LEU A 87 15.84 1.78 13.86
C LEU A 87 16.90 1.44 12.81
N HIS A 88 16.61 1.81 11.57
CA HIS A 88 17.58 1.78 10.47
C HIS A 88 17.87 3.21 10.05
N ASP A 89 19.10 3.55 10.00
CA ASP A 89 19.57 4.85 9.51
C ASP A 89 19.66 4.89 8.00
#